data_712cf2bfa3b70b060199ef9415e787a7
#
_entry.id   712cf2bfa3b70b060199ef9415e787a7
#
_cell.length_a   1.000
_cell.length_b   1.000
_cell.length_c   1.000
_cell.angle_alpha   90.00
_cell.angle_beta   90.00
_cell.angle_gamma   90.00
#
_symmetry.space_group_name_H-M   'P 1'
#
loop_
_entity.id
_entity.type
_entity.pdbx_description
1 polymer ?
#
loop_
_entity_poly.entity_id
_entity_poly.type
_entity_poly.pdbx_seq_one_letter_code
_entity_poly.pdbx_strand_id
1 'polypeptide(L)'
;IEMKPFALGLRVEHAQSLIDRIQYHCAGDRGPWLPASSYSLVHQAPVGGRERGVFSFCMCPGGFIVPAATAPGEVVVNGMSPSRRDSAFANSGIVVAVDEKDFAAYDNYGALAGVAFQSEVERRACEVAGGTQTAPAQRLVDFVEGRVSTKLLDTSYQPGLASVDLGNVLPSFVRDALRIAFKEFGKKMKG
;
A
#
# COMPACT_ATOMS: atom_id res chain seq x y z
N ILE A 1 16.03 -11.38 -21.74
CA ILE A 1 15.25 -10.86 -20.60
C ILE A 1 14.05 -10.13 -21.19
N GLU A 2 12.87 -10.49 -20.76
CA GLU A 2 11.62 -9.82 -21.13
C GLU A 2 11.06 -9.06 -19.95
N MET A 3 10.52 -7.88 -20.20
CA MET A 3 9.85 -7.07 -19.20
C MET A 3 8.51 -7.70 -18.85
N LYS A 4 8.19 -7.82 -17.55
CA LYS A 4 6.89 -8.31 -17.09
C LYS A 4 6.06 -7.14 -16.56
N PRO A 5 4.74 -7.15 -16.79
CA PRO A 5 3.83 -6.24 -16.10
C PRO A 5 3.99 -6.36 -14.59
N PHE A 6 3.94 -5.24 -13.89
CA PHE A 6 3.99 -5.20 -12.44
C PHE A 6 3.00 -4.16 -11.90
N ALA A 7 2.93 -4.02 -10.62
CA ALA A 7 2.08 -3.05 -9.97
C ALA A 7 2.84 -2.31 -8.87
N LEU A 8 2.53 -1.05 -8.68
CA LEU A 8 3.14 -0.18 -7.69
C LEU A 8 2.06 0.47 -6.83
N GLY A 9 2.31 0.62 -5.55
CA GLY A 9 1.35 1.25 -4.65
C GLY A 9 1.88 1.42 -3.25
N LEU A 10 1.00 1.29 -2.29
CA LEU A 10 1.30 1.42 -0.88
C LEU A 10 0.66 0.26 -0.09
N ARG A 11 1.06 0.12 1.18
CA ARG A 11 0.45 -0.85 2.09
C ARG A 11 -0.43 -0.13 3.09
N VAL A 12 -1.68 -0.54 3.17
CA VAL A 12 -2.65 -0.02 4.14
C VAL A 12 -2.71 -0.96 5.33
N GLU A 13 -2.69 -0.41 6.53
CA GLU A 13 -2.86 -1.13 7.79
C GLU A 13 -4.14 -0.71 8.50
N HIS A 14 -4.83 -1.65 9.08
CA HIS A 14 -6.07 -1.47 9.81
C HIS A 14 -6.00 -2.19 11.16
N ALA A 15 -6.85 -1.82 12.10
CA ALA A 15 -7.16 -2.71 13.22
C ALA A 15 -7.88 -3.96 12.65
N GLN A 16 -7.43 -5.16 13.03
CA GLN A 16 -8.08 -6.41 12.59
C GLN A 16 -9.55 -6.45 13.01
N SER A 17 -9.87 -5.95 14.20
CA SER A 17 -11.25 -5.88 14.70
C SER A 17 -12.19 -5.03 13.82
N LEU A 18 -11.65 -4.01 13.14
CA LEU A 18 -12.44 -3.24 12.17
C LEU A 18 -12.82 -4.10 10.96
N ILE A 19 -11.84 -4.83 10.43
CA ILE A 19 -12.08 -5.69 9.26
C ILE A 19 -13.03 -6.84 9.63
N ASP A 20 -12.86 -7.43 10.82
CA ASP A 20 -13.76 -8.49 11.30
C ASP A 20 -15.21 -8.01 11.39
N ARG A 21 -15.45 -6.81 11.96
CA ARG A 21 -16.81 -6.25 12.04
C ARG A 21 -17.44 -6.03 10.67
N ILE A 22 -16.65 -5.52 9.72
CA ILE A 22 -17.11 -5.25 8.36
C ILE A 22 -17.47 -6.56 7.65
N GLN A 23 -16.60 -7.56 7.71
CA GLN A 23 -16.73 -8.80 6.96
C GLN A 23 -17.76 -9.76 7.58
N TYR A 24 -17.83 -9.82 8.90
CA TYR A 24 -18.77 -10.69 9.61
C TYR A 24 -20.09 -10.01 9.98
N HIS A 25 -20.23 -8.69 9.71
CA HIS A 25 -21.42 -7.91 10.05
C HIS A 25 -21.79 -8.03 11.54
N CYS A 26 -20.78 -8.10 12.43
CA CYS A 26 -20.99 -8.23 13.87
C CYS A 26 -20.76 -6.90 14.58
N ALA A 27 -21.57 -6.61 15.59
CA ALA A 27 -21.47 -5.38 16.39
C ALA A 27 -20.28 -5.39 17.37
N GLY A 28 -19.70 -6.54 17.65
CA GLY A 28 -18.62 -6.74 18.62
C GLY A 28 -17.44 -7.52 18.08
N ASP A 29 -16.81 -8.31 18.93
CA ASP A 29 -15.74 -9.21 18.57
C ASP A 29 -16.27 -10.41 17.74
N ARG A 30 -15.41 -10.93 16.82
CA ARG A 30 -15.70 -12.13 16.02
C ARG A 30 -15.85 -13.41 16.88
N GLY A 31 -15.46 -13.35 18.15
CA GLY A 31 -15.43 -14.52 19.03
C GLY A 31 -14.28 -15.50 18.71
N PRO A 32 -14.21 -16.64 19.45
CA PRO A 32 -13.09 -17.58 19.34
C PRO A 32 -13.18 -18.54 18.15
N TRP A 33 -14.32 -18.61 17.46
CA TRP A 33 -14.58 -19.63 16.42
C TRP A 33 -14.33 -19.13 15.01
N LEU A 34 -14.37 -17.81 14.77
CA LEU A 34 -14.15 -17.25 13.45
C LEU A 34 -12.67 -16.86 13.28
N PRO A 35 -12.07 -17.16 12.11
CA PRO A 35 -10.71 -16.73 11.82
C PRO A 35 -10.62 -15.21 11.65
N ALA A 36 -9.42 -14.66 11.69
CA ALA A 36 -9.19 -13.27 11.28
C ALA A 36 -9.64 -13.08 9.84
N SER A 37 -10.56 -12.14 9.62
CA SER A 37 -11.18 -11.92 8.31
C SER A 37 -10.24 -11.20 7.34
N SER A 38 -10.47 -11.40 6.05
CA SER A 38 -9.74 -10.79 4.95
C SER A 38 -10.70 -10.11 3.97
N TYR A 39 -10.14 -9.31 3.07
CA TYR A 39 -10.90 -8.70 1.97
C TYR A 39 -10.13 -8.78 0.65
N SER A 40 -10.87 -8.68 -0.44
CA SER A 40 -10.33 -8.49 -1.79
C SER A 40 -11.09 -7.35 -2.46
N LEU A 41 -10.34 -6.38 -2.99
CA LEU A 41 -10.89 -5.16 -3.58
C LEU A 41 -10.29 -4.93 -4.96
N VAL A 42 -11.11 -4.45 -5.88
CA VAL A 42 -10.72 -4.06 -7.23
C VAL A 42 -11.54 -2.87 -7.69
N HIS A 43 -10.90 -1.96 -8.40
CA HIS A 43 -11.54 -0.82 -9.05
C HIS A 43 -10.78 -0.41 -10.30
N GLN A 44 -11.49 0.08 -11.33
CA GLN A 44 -10.90 0.72 -12.49
C GLN A 44 -10.96 2.23 -12.30
N ALA A 45 -9.81 2.88 -12.24
CA ALA A 45 -9.68 4.29 -11.99
C ALA A 45 -9.34 5.04 -13.29
N PRO A 46 -10.17 6.00 -13.73
CA PRO A 46 -9.87 6.81 -14.92
C PRO A 46 -8.78 7.85 -14.59
N VAL A 47 -7.58 7.64 -15.10
CA VAL A 47 -6.43 8.53 -14.88
C VAL A 47 -5.66 8.71 -16.18
N GLY A 48 -5.38 9.97 -16.56
CA GLY A 48 -4.59 10.29 -17.74
C GLY A 48 -5.23 9.82 -19.06
N GLY A 49 -6.57 9.83 -19.14
CA GLY A 49 -7.32 9.44 -20.33
C GLY A 49 -7.42 7.93 -20.56
N ARG A 50 -7.04 7.11 -19.56
CA ARG A 50 -7.17 5.65 -19.63
C ARG A 50 -7.63 5.06 -18.28
N GLU A 51 -8.22 3.87 -18.33
CA GLU A 51 -8.58 3.11 -17.15
C GLU A 51 -7.35 2.41 -16.58
N ARG A 52 -7.18 2.52 -15.25
CA ARG A 52 -6.10 1.85 -14.51
C ARG A 52 -6.67 0.90 -13.49
N GLY A 53 -6.26 -0.35 -13.54
CA GLY A 53 -6.59 -1.34 -12.51
C GLY A 53 -5.94 -0.98 -11.17
N VAL A 54 -6.76 -0.86 -10.14
CA VAL A 54 -6.32 -0.72 -8.74
C VAL A 54 -6.90 -1.88 -7.96
N PHE A 55 -6.05 -2.59 -7.22
CA PHE A 55 -6.50 -3.80 -6.52
C PHE A 55 -5.74 -4.04 -5.21
N SER A 56 -6.40 -4.76 -4.31
CA SER A 56 -5.75 -5.26 -3.10
C SER A 56 -4.84 -6.45 -3.44
N PHE A 57 -3.67 -6.48 -2.85
CA PHE A 57 -2.66 -7.50 -3.08
C PHE A 57 -2.06 -7.99 -1.76
N CYS A 58 -1.86 -9.32 -1.63
CA CYS A 58 -1.27 -9.91 -0.44
C CYS A 58 -1.89 -9.37 0.87
N MET A 59 -3.21 -9.48 1.00
CA MET A 59 -3.91 -9.14 2.24
C MET A 59 -3.50 -10.11 3.34
N CYS A 60 -3.05 -9.57 4.47
CA CYS A 60 -2.48 -10.27 5.62
C CYS A 60 -3.36 -10.06 6.86
N PRO A 61 -4.39 -10.90 7.08
CA PRO A 61 -5.22 -10.83 8.28
C PRO A 61 -4.42 -11.25 9.53
N GLY A 62 -4.63 -10.56 10.66
CA GLY A 62 -3.91 -10.79 11.89
C GLY A 62 -2.40 -10.76 11.70
N GLY A 63 -1.90 -9.86 10.86
CA GLY A 63 -0.53 -9.84 10.38
C GLY A 63 0.27 -8.61 10.78
N PHE A 64 1.45 -8.49 10.18
CA PHE A 64 2.41 -7.42 10.41
C PHE A 64 2.90 -6.83 9.10
N ILE A 65 3.32 -5.57 9.13
CA ILE A 65 4.13 -4.98 8.06
C ILE A 65 5.61 -5.20 8.41
N VAL A 66 6.40 -5.59 7.43
CA VAL A 66 7.83 -5.90 7.59
C VAL A 66 8.66 -5.20 6.53
N PRO A 67 9.93 -4.85 6.83
CA PRO A 67 10.87 -4.36 5.81
C PRO A 67 11.10 -5.42 4.73
N ALA A 68 11.22 -4.97 3.48
CA ALA A 68 11.47 -5.85 2.34
C ALA A 68 12.42 -5.24 1.29
N ALA A 69 13.13 -4.15 1.65
CA ALA A 69 14.14 -3.54 0.78
C ALA A 69 15.28 -4.54 0.48
N THR A 70 15.72 -4.56 -0.77
CA THR A 70 16.77 -5.46 -1.25
C THR A 70 18.11 -4.76 -1.52
N ALA A 71 18.12 -3.43 -1.51
CA ALA A 71 19.32 -2.63 -1.69
C ALA A 71 19.47 -1.54 -0.61
N PRO A 72 20.69 -1.12 -0.28
CA PRO A 72 20.94 0.00 0.61
C PRO A 72 20.32 1.30 0.05
N GLY A 73 19.76 2.12 0.94
CA GLY A 73 19.14 3.40 0.57
C GLY A 73 17.76 3.28 -0.07
N GLU A 74 17.15 2.12 0.00
CA GLU A 74 15.78 1.86 -0.47
C GLU A 74 14.87 1.51 0.70
N VAL A 75 13.60 1.87 0.60
CA VAL A 75 12.54 1.45 1.52
C VAL A 75 11.39 0.86 0.72
N VAL A 76 11.11 -0.39 0.99
CA VAL A 76 9.89 -1.07 0.56
C VAL A 76 9.38 -1.95 1.71
N VAL A 77 8.08 -2.08 1.80
CA VAL A 77 7.43 -2.86 2.87
C VAL A 77 6.62 -4.00 2.30
N ASN A 78 6.57 -5.10 3.03
CA ASN A 78 5.72 -6.24 2.71
C ASN A 78 4.83 -6.59 3.91
N GLY A 79 3.84 -7.45 3.70
CA GLY A 79 2.99 -7.98 4.76
C GLY A 79 3.29 -9.44 5.03
N MET A 80 3.11 -9.81 6.30
CA MET A 80 3.27 -11.18 6.75
C MET A 80 2.13 -11.54 7.72
N SER A 81 1.50 -12.69 7.53
CA SER A 81 0.58 -13.26 8.51
C SER A 81 1.27 -14.43 9.23
N PRO A 82 1.39 -14.38 10.57
CA PRO A 82 1.79 -15.55 11.33
C PRO A 82 0.73 -16.64 11.25
N SER A 83 1.10 -17.88 11.55
CA SER A 83 0.19 -19.02 11.45
C SER A 83 -1.09 -18.85 12.30
N ARG A 84 -0.97 -18.20 13.46
CA ARG A 84 -2.11 -17.92 14.35
C ARG A 84 -3.04 -16.81 13.85
N ARG A 85 -2.52 -15.87 13.04
CA ARG A 85 -3.26 -14.69 12.57
C ARG A 85 -3.91 -13.91 13.71
N ASP A 86 -3.20 -13.74 14.80
CA ASP A 86 -3.68 -13.18 16.07
C ASP A 86 -3.11 -11.80 16.41
N SER A 87 -2.41 -11.17 15.49
CA SER A 87 -2.04 -9.76 15.63
C SER A 87 -3.29 -8.86 15.68
N ALA A 88 -3.18 -7.75 16.42
CA ALA A 88 -4.21 -6.72 16.44
C ALA A 88 -4.42 -6.01 15.10
N PHE A 89 -3.53 -6.23 14.13
CA PHE A 89 -3.52 -5.55 12.84
C PHE A 89 -3.86 -6.48 11.68
N ALA A 90 -4.38 -5.86 10.63
CA ALA A 90 -4.55 -6.43 9.30
C ALA A 90 -3.91 -5.47 8.30
N ASN A 91 -3.26 -5.97 7.27
CA ASN A 91 -2.68 -5.10 6.25
C ASN A 91 -2.85 -5.67 4.84
N SER A 92 -2.84 -4.80 3.84
CA SER A 92 -2.89 -5.18 2.42
C SER A 92 -2.10 -4.20 1.57
N GLY A 93 -1.39 -4.68 0.59
CA GLY A 93 -0.97 -3.84 -0.53
C GLY A 93 -2.18 -3.35 -1.30
N ILE A 94 -2.22 -2.06 -1.63
CA ILE A 94 -3.16 -1.51 -2.61
C ILE A 94 -2.31 -0.94 -3.73
N VAL A 95 -2.42 -1.54 -4.89
CA VAL A 95 -1.48 -1.34 -5.99
C VAL A 95 -2.19 -0.98 -7.28
N VAL A 96 -1.49 -0.24 -8.12
CA VAL A 96 -1.93 0.23 -9.44
C VAL A 96 -1.12 -0.49 -10.49
N ALA A 97 -1.77 -1.01 -11.50
CA ALA A 97 -1.10 -1.64 -12.65
C ALA A 97 -0.18 -0.63 -13.36
N VAL A 98 1.03 -1.06 -13.64
CA VAL A 98 2.09 -0.29 -14.32
C VAL A 98 2.43 -0.98 -15.64
N ASP A 99 2.48 -0.23 -16.71
CA ASP A 99 2.89 -0.69 -18.04
C ASP A 99 4.14 0.04 -18.56
N GLU A 100 4.69 -0.41 -19.67
CA GLU A 100 5.93 0.12 -20.26
C GLU A 100 5.87 1.63 -20.52
N LYS A 101 4.71 2.18 -20.86
CA LYS A 101 4.55 3.62 -21.13
C LYS A 101 4.72 4.49 -19.89
N ASP A 102 4.52 3.91 -18.70
CA ASP A 102 4.61 4.64 -17.44
C ASP A 102 6.06 4.92 -17.01
N PHE A 103 7.01 4.17 -17.54
CA PHE A 103 8.43 4.33 -17.28
C PHE A 103 9.28 4.52 -18.53
N ALA A 104 8.70 5.06 -19.61
CA ALA A 104 9.43 5.38 -20.84
C ALA A 104 10.63 6.32 -20.62
N ALA A 105 10.62 7.14 -19.56
CA ALA A 105 11.78 7.96 -19.18
C ALA A 105 13.02 7.13 -18.80
N TYR A 106 12.87 5.81 -18.59
CA TYR A 106 13.93 4.86 -18.25
C TYR A 106 14.32 3.93 -19.39
N ASP A 107 13.89 4.21 -20.62
CA ASP A 107 14.16 3.39 -21.81
C ASP A 107 15.64 3.14 -22.07
N ASN A 108 16.52 4.04 -21.60
CA ASN A 108 17.97 3.88 -21.65
C ASN A 108 18.50 2.66 -20.85
N TYR A 109 17.71 2.10 -19.93
CA TYR A 109 18.02 0.87 -19.20
C TYR A 109 17.55 -0.41 -19.93
N GLY A 110 16.94 -0.28 -21.11
CA GLY A 110 16.45 -1.40 -21.89
C GLY A 110 15.50 -2.31 -21.10
N ALA A 111 15.72 -3.61 -21.10
CA ALA A 111 14.88 -4.58 -20.38
C ALA A 111 14.82 -4.38 -18.85
N LEU A 112 15.70 -3.56 -18.28
CA LEU A 112 15.72 -3.21 -16.85
C LEU A 112 15.04 -1.86 -16.55
N ALA A 113 14.38 -1.23 -17.51
CA ALA A 113 13.72 0.07 -17.32
C ALA A 113 12.71 0.06 -16.16
N GLY A 114 11.90 -1.01 -16.05
CA GLY A 114 10.97 -1.18 -14.92
C GLY A 114 11.66 -1.33 -13.57
N VAL A 115 12.82 -1.96 -13.51
CA VAL A 115 13.64 -2.09 -12.28
C VAL A 115 14.21 -0.72 -11.89
N ALA A 116 14.72 0.04 -12.85
CA ALA A 116 15.25 1.38 -12.58
C ALA A 116 14.15 2.34 -12.07
N PHE A 117 12.97 2.29 -12.66
CA PHE A 117 11.79 3.03 -12.18
C PHE A 117 11.40 2.64 -10.74
N GLN A 118 11.35 1.34 -10.45
CA GLN A 118 11.05 0.85 -9.11
C GLN A 118 12.07 1.34 -8.08
N SER A 119 13.36 1.14 -8.35
CA SER A 119 14.45 1.58 -7.46
C SER A 119 14.44 3.09 -7.19
N GLU A 120 14.03 3.90 -8.15
CA GLU A 120 13.91 5.35 -7.90
C GLU A 120 12.79 5.66 -6.90
N VAL A 121 11.63 5.01 -7.03
CA VAL A 121 10.53 5.21 -6.07
C VAL A 121 10.92 4.73 -4.67
N GLU A 122 11.59 3.59 -4.56
CA GLU A 122 12.04 3.01 -3.29
C GLU A 122 13.13 3.87 -2.62
N ARG A 123 14.07 4.45 -3.39
CA ARG A 123 15.06 5.41 -2.89
C ARG A 123 14.41 6.71 -2.41
N ARG A 124 13.49 7.25 -3.21
CA ARG A 124 12.73 8.43 -2.80
C ARG A 124 11.96 8.20 -1.50
N ALA A 125 11.35 7.03 -1.33
CA ALA A 125 10.68 6.65 -0.09
C ALA A 125 11.66 6.63 1.11
N CYS A 126 12.87 6.12 0.92
CA CYS A 126 13.92 6.12 1.94
C CYS A 126 14.37 7.56 2.29
N GLU A 127 14.65 8.36 1.29
CA GLU A 127 15.15 9.74 1.46
C GLU A 127 14.18 10.62 2.25
N VAL A 128 12.89 10.64 1.86
CA VAL A 128 11.89 11.47 2.52
C VAL A 128 11.57 11.02 3.95
N ALA A 129 11.89 9.77 4.29
CA ALA A 129 11.69 9.20 5.61
C ALA A 129 12.96 9.29 6.50
N GLY A 130 14.01 9.95 6.04
CA GLY A 130 15.23 10.21 6.81
C GLY A 130 16.40 9.27 6.54
N GLY A 131 16.38 8.52 5.44
CA GLY A 131 17.53 7.72 4.97
C GLY A 131 17.79 6.42 5.72
N THR A 132 16.79 5.95 6.48
CA THR A 132 16.85 4.68 7.25
C THR A 132 15.78 3.72 6.76
N GLN A 133 15.50 2.65 7.52
CA GLN A 133 14.36 1.75 7.26
C GLN A 133 13.03 2.28 7.83
N THR A 134 13.00 3.51 8.37
CA THR A 134 11.75 4.20 8.69
C THR A 134 10.92 4.38 7.42
N ALA A 135 9.66 3.99 7.44
CA ALA A 135 8.80 4.06 6.25
C ALA A 135 8.03 5.40 6.19
N PRO A 136 7.93 6.02 5.00
CA PRO A 136 7.06 7.16 4.81
C PRO A 136 5.61 6.74 4.96
N ALA A 137 4.82 7.51 5.70
CA ALA A 137 3.45 7.15 6.02
C ALA A 137 2.51 8.36 6.10
N GLN A 138 1.24 8.08 5.88
CA GLN A 138 0.14 9.03 5.97
C GLN A 138 -1.11 8.32 6.46
N ARG A 139 -1.99 9.01 7.18
CA ARG A 139 -3.33 8.50 7.43
C ARG A 139 -4.09 8.43 6.11
N LEU A 140 -4.87 7.37 5.91
CA LEU A 140 -5.58 7.13 4.66
C LEU A 140 -6.49 8.31 4.25
N VAL A 141 -7.20 8.90 5.22
CA VAL A 141 -8.04 10.08 4.98
C VAL A 141 -7.21 11.26 4.49
N ASP A 142 -6.08 11.53 5.14
CA ASP A 142 -5.20 12.64 4.78
C ASP A 142 -4.56 12.44 3.40
N PHE A 143 -4.19 11.20 3.05
CA PHE A 143 -3.71 10.86 1.71
C PHE A 143 -4.77 11.13 0.63
N VAL A 144 -6.01 10.71 0.87
CA VAL A 144 -7.13 10.91 -0.06
C VAL A 144 -7.43 12.41 -0.24
N GLU A 145 -7.33 13.20 0.83
CA GLU A 145 -7.57 14.64 0.83
C GLU A 145 -6.35 15.47 0.40
N GLY A 146 -5.17 14.85 0.25
CA GLY A 146 -3.96 15.52 -0.20
C GLY A 146 -3.31 16.43 0.85
N ARG A 147 -3.35 16.06 2.11
CA ARG A 147 -2.74 16.82 3.22
C ARG A 147 -1.83 15.95 4.08
N VAL A 148 -0.77 16.50 4.61
CA VAL A 148 0.14 15.80 5.53
C VAL A 148 -0.57 15.48 6.84
N SER A 149 -0.31 14.30 7.39
CA SER A 149 -0.87 13.88 8.69
C SER A 149 -0.13 14.57 9.83
N THR A 150 -0.86 15.19 10.76
CA THR A 150 -0.29 15.78 11.97
C THR A 150 0.12 14.74 13.00
N LYS A 151 -0.54 13.57 12.98
CA LYS A 151 -0.26 12.44 13.85
C LYS A 151 -0.54 11.14 13.10
N LEU A 152 0.38 10.20 13.18
CA LEU A 152 0.20 8.84 12.69
C LEU A 152 -0.45 7.96 13.76
N LEU A 153 -1.10 6.88 13.33
CA LEU A 153 -1.67 5.86 14.19
C LEU A 153 -0.59 4.83 14.58
N ASP A 154 -0.92 3.99 15.56
CA ASP A 154 -0.09 2.85 15.90
C ASP A 154 0.04 1.90 14.71
N THR A 155 1.20 1.24 14.62
CA THR A 155 1.56 0.37 13.50
C THR A 155 2.25 -0.89 13.98
N SER A 156 2.15 -1.96 13.19
CA SER A 156 2.95 -3.17 13.38
C SER A 156 4.38 -3.05 12.82
N TYR A 157 4.68 -1.99 12.05
CA TYR A 157 5.99 -1.81 11.40
C TYR A 157 7.04 -1.35 12.41
N GLN A 158 7.94 -2.26 12.79
CA GLN A 158 8.91 -2.04 13.87
C GLN A 158 9.96 -0.95 13.61
N PRO A 159 10.47 -0.74 12.37
CA PRO A 159 11.45 0.32 12.15
C PRO A 159 10.92 1.75 12.33
N GLY A 160 9.60 1.92 12.45
CA GLY A 160 8.95 3.21 12.67
C GLY A 160 8.45 3.88 11.39
N LEU A 161 7.66 4.94 11.59
CA LEU A 161 7.02 5.68 10.51
C LEU A 161 7.42 7.16 10.56
N ALA A 162 7.61 7.74 9.37
CA ALA A 162 7.76 9.19 9.19
C ALA A 162 6.50 9.76 8.52
N SER A 163 5.91 10.79 9.13
CA SER A 163 4.77 11.49 8.53
C SER A 163 5.23 12.36 7.38
N VAL A 164 4.86 12.00 6.16
CA VAL A 164 5.19 12.71 4.93
C VAL A 164 3.98 12.74 3.99
N ASP A 165 3.98 13.63 3.00
CA ASP A 165 3.03 13.55 1.89
C ASP A 165 3.47 12.46 0.91
N LEU A 166 2.78 11.32 0.91
CA LEU A 166 3.04 10.22 -0.02
C LEU A 166 2.82 10.60 -1.48
N GLY A 167 2.13 11.71 -1.74
CA GLY A 167 2.03 12.29 -3.08
C GLY A 167 3.37 12.75 -3.66
N ASN A 168 4.36 13.01 -2.81
CA ASN A 168 5.73 13.36 -3.21
C ASN A 168 6.63 12.12 -3.41
N VAL A 169 6.20 10.95 -2.95
CA VAL A 169 6.90 9.66 -3.10
C VAL A 169 6.42 8.94 -4.35
N LEU A 170 5.10 8.81 -4.47
CA LEU A 170 4.48 8.04 -5.54
C LEU A 170 4.48 8.81 -6.88
N PRO A 171 4.65 8.12 -8.02
CA PRO A 171 4.34 8.69 -9.31
C PRO A 171 2.91 9.25 -9.36
N SER A 172 2.72 10.37 -10.05
CA SER A 172 1.43 11.07 -10.06
C SER A 172 0.25 10.19 -10.47
N PHE A 173 0.43 9.36 -11.50
CA PHE A 173 -0.63 8.46 -11.95
C PHE A 173 -1.00 7.39 -10.92
N VAL A 174 -0.03 6.91 -10.12
CA VAL A 174 -0.27 5.95 -9.03
C VAL A 174 -1.04 6.64 -7.91
N ARG A 175 -0.56 7.82 -7.46
CA ARG A 175 -1.23 8.63 -6.44
C ARG A 175 -2.69 8.90 -6.80
N ASP A 176 -2.94 9.37 -8.02
CA ASP A 176 -4.27 9.80 -8.47
C ASP A 176 -5.22 8.61 -8.59
N ALA A 177 -4.75 7.48 -9.14
CA ALA A 177 -5.52 6.24 -9.21
C ALA A 177 -5.86 5.70 -7.81
N LEU A 178 -4.92 5.71 -6.88
CA LEU A 178 -5.16 5.29 -5.49
C LEU A 178 -6.19 6.18 -4.79
N ARG A 179 -6.11 7.52 -4.96
CA ARG A 179 -7.08 8.45 -4.37
C ARG A 179 -8.51 8.21 -4.86
N ILE A 180 -8.68 7.90 -6.15
CA ILE A 180 -9.97 7.52 -6.73
C ILE A 180 -10.44 6.20 -6.13
N ALA A 181 -9.59 5.18 -6.17
CA ALA A 181 -9.95 3.84 -5.73
C ALA A 181 -10.28 3.78 -4.23
N PHE A 182 -9.58 4.49 -3.36
CA PHE A 182 -9.88 4.51 -1.93
C PHE A 182 -11.26 5.06 -1.61
N LYS A 183 -11.73 6.07 -2.34
CA LYS A 183 -13.11 6.58 -2.19
C LYS A 183 -14.13 5.49 -2.53
N GLU A 184 -13.89 4.72 -3.60
CA GLU A 184 -14.79 3.64 -4.03
C GLU A 184 -14.69 2.42 -3.08
N PHE A 185 -13.50 2.10 -2.59
CA PHE A 185 -13.32 1.04 -1.60
C PHE A 185 -14.03 1.35 -0.29
N GLY A 186 -14.01 2.61 0.16
CA GLY A 186 -14.79 3.04 1.32
C GLY A 186 -16.31 2.84 1.16
N LYS A 187 -16.83 2.95 -0.07
CA LYS A 187 -18.25 2.63 -0.35
C LYS A 187 -18.55 1.14 -0.31
N LYS A 188 -17.57 0.30 -0.72
CA LYS A 188 -17.71 -1.16 -0.75
C LYS A 188 -17.55 -1.79 0.65
N MET A 189 -16.71 -1.20 1.48
CA MET A 189 -16.41 -1.67 2.84
C MET A 189 -17.23 -0.87 3.86
N LYS A 190 -18.54 -0.90 3.75
CA LYS A 190 -19.43 -0.31 4.74
C LYS A 190 -19.63 -1.28 5.90
N GLY A 191 -19.23 -0.87 7.11
CA GLY A 191 -19.51 -1.52 8.37
C GLY A 191 -20.51 -0.73 9.18
#